data_199292b1c7625eaaae235b7f24722d12
#
_entry.id   199292b1c7625eaaae235b7f24722d12
#
_cell.length_a   1.000
_cell.length_b   1.000
_cell.length_c   1.000
_cell.angle_alpha   90.00
_cell.angle_beta   90.00
_cell.angle_gamma   90.00
#
_symmetry.space_group_name_H-M   'P 1'
#
loop_
_entity.id
_entity.type
_entity.pdbx_description
1 polymer ?
#
loop_
_entity_poly.entity_id
_entity_poly.type
_entity_poly.pdbx_seq_one_letter_code
_entity_poly.pdbx_strand_id
1 'polypeptide(L)'
;MNAPLRINDALLITDRAFKPFQCVAWTLPEGNGEVSITVVDSALARPLGRCKMSSSVFTDPVKLGETLEQTREQLSRNGAHFSPWHMPE
;
A
#
# COMPACT_ATOMS: atom_id res chain seq x y z
N MET A 1 10.90 17.30 -11.40
CA MET A 1 9.80 16.71 -12.15
C MET A 1 9.65 15.24 -11.79
N ASN A 2 8.51 14.84 -11.30
CA ASN A 2 8.29 13.47 -10.88
C ASN A 2 7.78 12.63 -12.05
N ALA A 3 8.54 11.61 -12.43
CA ALA A 3 8.07 10.65 -13.42
C ALA A 3 6.96 9.79 -12.81
N PRO A 4 5.97 9.37 -13.62
CA PRO A 4 4.95 8.44 -13.13
C PRO A 4 5.60 7.16 -12.63
N LEU A 5 5.07 6.61 -11.53
CA LEU A 5 5.53 5.33 -11.00
C LEU A 5 5.00 4.18 -11.84
N ARG A 6 5.83 3.17 -12.00
CA ARG A 6 5.38 1.90 -12.56
C ARG A 6 4.68 1.10 -11.47
N ILE A 7 3.78 0.21 -11.88
CA ILE A 7 3.06 -0.62 -10.90
C ILE A 7 4.02 -1.41 -10.00
N ASN A 8 5.09 -1.95 -10.56
CA ASN A 8 6.08 -2.70 -9.76
C ASN A 8 6.73 -1.83 -8.70
N ASP A 9 7.06 -0.59 -9.05
CA ASP A 9 7.66 0.35 -8.10
C ASP A 9 6.65 0.72 -7.00
N ALA A 10 5.40 0.97 -7.39
CA ALA A 10 4.35 1.30 -6.43
C ALA A 10 4.10 0.15 -5.46
N LEU A 11 4.09 -1.09 -5.95
CA LEU A 11 3.90 -2.27 -5.10
C LEU A 11 5.07 -2.47 -4.13
N LEU A 12 6.29 -2.21 -4.59
CA LEU A 12 7.46 -2.30 -3.73
C LEU A 12 7.43 -1.25 -2.62
N ILE A 13 7.07 -0.02 -2.96
CA ILE A 13 6.91 1.06 -1.98
C ILE A 13 5.83 0.70 -0.97
N THR A 14 4.70 0.18 -1.44
CA THR A 14 3.58 -0.24 -0.59
C THR A 14 4.01 -1.35 0.37
N ASP A 15 4.74 -2.35 -0.11
CA ASP A 15 5.24 -3.43 0.73
C ASP A 15 6.12 -2.89 1.87
N ARG A 16 6.99 -1.94 1.55
CA ARG A 16 7.86 -1.32 2.54
C ARG A 16 7.09 -0.47 3.55
N ALA A 17 6.01 0.16 3.11
CA ALA A 17 5.19 1.02 3.97
C ALA A 17 4.51 0.26 5.10
N PHE A 18 4.26 -1.03 4.92
CA PHE A 18 3.54 -1.85 5.89
C PHE A 18 4.41 -2.87 6.61
N LYS A 19 5.74 -2.73 6.53
CA LYS A 19 6.64 -3.57 7.32
C LYS A 19 6.34 -3.45 8.82
N PRO A 20 6.42 -4.51 9.60
CA PRO A 20 6.91 -5.85 9.26
C PRO A 20 5.84 -6.80 8.70
N PHE A 21 4.67 -6.27 8.36
CA PHE A 21 3.59 -7.08 7.81
C PHE A 21 3.77 -7.32 6.32
N GLN A 22 3.03 -8.29 5.79
CA GLN A 22 3.10 -8.65 4.39
C GLN A 22 1.95 -7.99 3.63
N CYS A 23 2.21 -7.57 2.40
CA CYS A 23 1.19 -7.04 1.52
C CYS A 23 0.90 -8.01 0.39
N VAL A 24 -0.37 -8.26 0.15
CA VAL A 24 -0.82 -9.06 -0.99
C VAL A 24 -1.57 -8.15 -1.95
N ALA A 25 -1.09 -8.07 -3.17
CA ALA A 25 -1.67 -7.20 -4.18
C ALA A 25 -2.51 -8.01 -5.17
N TRP A 26 -3.67 -7.49 -5.51
CA TRP A 26 -4.60 -8.12 -6.44
C TRP A 26 -4.95 -7.13 -7.54
N THR A 27 -4.97 -7.60 -8.77
CA THR A 27 -5.54 -6.84 -9.88
C THR A 27 -6.69 -7.65 -10.43
N LEU A 28 -7.84 -6.99 -10.62
CA LEU A 28 -8.99 -7.65 -11.22
C LEU A 28 -8.87 -7.61 -12.74
N PRO A 29 -9.11 -8.72 -13.46
CA PRO A 29 -9.06 -8.73 -14.92
C PRO A 29 -10.00 -7.71 -15.56
N GLU A 30 -11.11 -7.44 -14.91
CA GLU A 30 -12.12 -6.47 -15.36
C GLU A 30 -11.95 -5.10 -14.70
N GLY A 31 -10.92 -4.98 -13.86
CA GLY A 31 -10.69 -3.73 -13.15
C GLY A 31 -10.15 -2.65 -14.07
N ASN A 32 -10.48 -1.42 -13.78
CA ASN A 32 -10.04 -0.24 -14.53
C ASN A 32 -8.63 0.20 -14.11
N GLY A 33 -7.72 -0.77 -13.97
CA GLY A 33 -6.38 -0.50 -13.48
C GLY A 33 -6.30 -0.37 -11.95
N GLU A 34 -7.35 -0.73 -11.24
CA GLU A 34 -7.33 -0.71 -9.79
C GLU A 34 -6.51 -1.86 -9.22
N VAL A 35 -5.77 -1.56 -8.16
CA VAL A 35 -5.02 -2.55 -7.39
C VAL A 35 -5.60 -2.59 -5.98
N SER A 36 -5.94 -3.78 -5.52
CA SER A 36 -6.39 -4.01 -4.15
C SER A 36 -5.22 -4.57 -3.35
N ILE A 37 -4.90 -3.92 -2.25
CA ILE A 37 -3.80 -4.33 -1.36
C ILE A 37 -4.41 -4.84 -0.06
N THR A 38 -4.03 -6.04 0.36
CA THR A 38 -4.39 -6.56 1.67
C THR A 38 -3.13 -6.63 2.52
N VAL A 39 -3.18 -6.02 3.69
CA VAL A 39 -2.08 -6.09 4.67
C VAL A 39 -2.36 -7.27 5.58
N VAL A 40 -1.42 -8.20 5.65
CA VAL A 40 -1.58 -9.47 6.38
C VAL A 40 -0.52 -9.60 7.44
N ASP A 41 -0.93 -9.99 8.64
CA ASP A 41 -0.01 -10.43 9.69
C ASP A 41 0.32 -11.90 9.41
N SER A 42 1.49 -12.16 8.85
CA SER A 42 1.89 -13.51 8.46
C SER A 42 2.12 -14.43 9.68
N ALA A 43 2.48 -13.87 10.82
CA ALA A 43 2.67 -14.64 12.02
C ALA A 43 1.37 -15.23 12.56
N LEU A 44 0.26 -14.47 12.43
CA LEU A 44 -1.06 -14.89 12.88
C LEU A 44 -1.95 -15.35 11.74
N ALA A 45 -1.47 -15.27 10.49
CA ALA A 45 -2.24 -15.56 9.27
C ALA A 45 -3.56 -14.79 9.24
N ARG A 46 -3.54 -13.51 9.63
CA ARG A 46 -4.71 -12.65 9.79
C ARG A 46 -4.63 -11.43 8.89
N PRO A 47 -5.67 -11.09 8.13
CA PRO A 47 -5.72 -9.82 7.43
C PRO A 47 -5.92 -8.69 8.44
N LEU A 48 -5.13 -7.62 8.30
CA LEU A 48 -5.23 -6.43 9.14
C LEU A 48 -6.12 -5.38 8.50
N GLY A 49 -6.09 -5.27 7.17
CA GLY A 49 -6.88 -4.31 6.48
C GLY A 49 -6.63 -4.34 4.99
N ARG A 50 -7.40 -3.56 4.26
CA ARG A 50 -7.32 -3.48 2.81
C ARG A 50 -7.22 -2.04 2.35
N CYS A 51 -6.55 -1.84 1.23
CA CYS A 51 -6.45 -0.55 0.59
C CYS A 51 -6.64 -0.74 -0.91
N LYS A 52 -7.50 0.07 -1.52
CA LYS A 52 -7.67 0.07 -2.97
C LYS A 52 -7.05 1.33 -3.56
N MET A 53 -6.33 1.16 -4.64
CA MET A 53 -5.70 2.28 -5.33
C MET A 53 -6.02 2.21 -6.82
N SER A 54 -6.54 3.30 -7.36
CA SER A 54 -6.69 3.44 -8.81
C SER A 54 -5.34 3.75 -9.45
N SER A 55 -5.27 3.61 -10.77
CA SER A 55 -4.04 3.91 -11.49
C SER A 55 -3.60 5.37 -11.30
N SER A 56 -4.56 6.28 -11.16
CA SER A 56 -4.24 7.69 -10.90
C SER A 56 -3.60 7.91 -9.54
N VAL A 57 -3.82 7.01 -8.58
CA VAL A 57 -3.21 7.08 -7.26
C VAL A 57 -1.84 6.43 -7.25
N PHE A 58 -1.73 5.16 -7.69
CA PHE A 58 -0.45 4.47 -7.54
C PHE A 58 0.63 4.94 -8.51
N THR A 59 0.27 5.60 -9.61
CA THR A 59 1.25 6.18 -10.53
C THR A 59 1.74 7.55 -10.08
N ASP A 60 1.02 8.21 -9.18
CA ASP A 60 1.40 9.53 -8.66
C ASP A 60 2.09 9.37 -7.31
N PRO A 61 3.40 9.70 -7.21
CA PRO A 61 4.13 9.52 -5.95
C PRO A 61 3.50 10.24 -4.77
N VAL A 62 2.95 11.43 -4.98
CA VAL A 62 2.33 12.22 -3.91
C VAL A 62 1.05 11.54 -3.42
N LYS A 63 0.17 11.17 -4.35
CA LYS A 63 -1.09 10.52 -4.00
C LYS A 63 -0.87 9.14 -3.38
N LEU A 64 0.10 8.41 -3.89
CA LEU A 64 0.47 7.11 -3.32
C LEU A 64 0.93 7.28 -1.88
N GLY A 65 1.83 8.23 -1.62
CA GLY A 65 2.34 8.49 -0.29
C GLY A 65 1.23 8.87 0.69
N GLU A 66 0.34 9.76 0.28
CA GLU A 66 -0.79 10.15 1.12
C GLU A 66 -1.71 8.98 1.45
N THR A 67 -2.01 8.16 0.45
CA THR A 67 -2.87 6.98 0.62
C THR A 67 -2.23 5.98 1.58
N LEU A 68 -0.94 5.72 1.44
CA LEU A 68 -0.23 4.79 2.30
C LEU A 68 -0.16 5.31 3.74
N GLU A 69 0.11 6.59 3.92
CA GLU A 69 0.14 7.18 5.27
C GLU A 69 -1.22 7.12 5.96
N GLN A 70 -2.28 7.42 5.23
CA GLN A 70 -3.64 7.32 5.76
C GLN A 70 -3.99 5.89 6.16
N THR A 71 -3.62 4.93 5.34
CA THR A 71 -3.88 3.52 5.62
C THR A 71 -3.08 3.05 6.83
N ARG A 72 -1.80 3.43 6.92
CA ARG A 72 -0.97 3.12 8.08
C ARG A 72 -1.58 3.68 9.36
N GLU A 73 -2.03 4.93 9.32
CA GLU A 73 -2.65 5.56 10.47
C GLU A 73 -3.92 4.83 10.88
N GLN A 74 -4.77 4.50 9.93
CA GLN A 74 -6.01 3.79 10.18
C GLN A 74 -5.76 2.42 10.82
N LEU A 75 -4.82 1.65 10.29
CA LEU A 75 -4.49 0.34 10.83
C LEU A 75 -3.79 0.44 12.19
N SER A 76 -3.00 1.49 12.40
CA SER A 76 -2.36 1.72 13.71
C SER A 76 -3.40 1.99 14.79
N ARG A 77 -4.48 2.69 14.47
CA ARG A 77 -5.59 2.90 15.40
C ARG A 77 -6.27 1.58 15.80
N ASN A 78 -6.19 0.59 14.93
CA ASN A 78 -6.74 -0.75 15.19
C ASN A 78 -5.73 -1.69 15.86
N GLY A 79 -4.59 -1.18 16.28
CA GLY A 79 -3.59 -1.93 17.05
C GLY A 79 -2.40 -2.42 16.27
N ALA A 80 -2.31 -2.14 14.99
CA ALA A 80 -1.14 -2.54 14.19
C ALA A 80 0.05 -1.63 14.48
N HIS A 81 1.24 -2.22 14.58
CA HIS A 81 2.48 -1.49 14.82
C HIS A 81 3.38 -1.62 13.60
N PHE A 82 3.62 -0.51 12.93
CA PHE A 82 4.46 -0.47 11.74
C PHE A 82 5.85 0.08 12.04
N SER A 83 6.83 -0.41 11.28
CA SER A 83 8.16 0.18 11.31
C SER A 83 8.11 1.61 10.76
N PRO A 84 9.01 2.50 11.22
CA PRO A 84 9.08 3.85 10.65
C PRO A 84 9.28 3.80 9.14
N TRP A 85 8.56 4.67 8.43
CA TRP A 85 8.61 4.70 6.97
C TRP A 85 8.27 6.10 6.46
N HIS A 86 8.84 6.44 5.32
CA HIS A 86 8.45 7.62 4.55
C HIS A 86 8.64 7.33 3.07
N MET A 87 7.96 8.10 2.23
CA MET A 87 8.08 7.93 0.79
C MET A 87 9.54 8.13 0.34
N PRO A 88 10.02 7.28 -0.55
CA PRO A 88 11.35 7.51 -1.15
C PRO A 88 11.34 8.80 -1.97
N GLU A 89 12.44 9.49 -1.90
CA GLU A 89 12.63 10.72 -2.65
C GLU A 89 13.13 10.45 -4.06
#